data_b3392400917311f8780be52d97985884
#
_entry.id   b3392400917311f8780be52d97985884
#
_cell.length_a   1.000
_cell.length_b   1.000
_cell.length_c   1.000
_cell.angle_alpha   90.00
_cell.angle_beta   90.00
_cell.angle_gamma   90.00
#
_symmetry.space_group_name_H-M   'P 1'
#
loop_
_entity.id
_entity.type
_entity.pdbx_description
1 polymer ?
#
loop_
_entity_poly.entity_id
_entity_poly.type
_entity_poly.pdbx_seq_one_letter_code
_entity_poly.pdbx_strand_id
1 'polypeptide(L)'
;VWDEAQKLAGKDPDFHRRDLYDAIENGFYPEWELGIQIVEEEDEMSFEFDLLDPTKIIPEELVPVTPIGKFVLNRNVDNFFAEIEQIAFCPGHVVPGIDFTNDPLLQARLFSYTDTQLSRLGGPNFHQLPINKPVCPFHNNQRDGIHQSLVHKGQASYQPNSIDNNWPAEVAPAAQNGGFESYQERVDGHKIRQRSES
;
A
#
# COMPACT_ATOMS: atom_id res chain seq x y z
N VAL A 1 -6.37 19.41 25.22
CA VAL A 1 -6.68 18.22 24.39
C VAL A 1 -5.69 17.10 24.68
N TRP A 2 -4.37 17.33 24.58
CA TRP A 2 -3.34 16.31 24.81
C TRP A 2 -3.40 15.70 26.23
N ASP A 3 -3.46 16.55 27.27
CA ASP A 3 -3.56 16.10 28.66
C ASP A 3 -4.83 15.31 28.95
N GLU A 4 -5.94 15.68 28.34
CA GLU A 4 -7.18 14.92 28.46
C GLU A 4 -7.08 13.55 27.76
N ALA A 5 -6.45 13.48 26.59
CA ALA A 5 -6.22 12.21 25.89
C ALA A 5 -5.37 11.26 26.73
N GLN A 6 -4.32 11.76 27.39
CA GLN A 6 -3.49 10.95 28.29
C GLN A 6 -4.27 10.43 29.50
N LYS A 7 -5.12 11.27 30.12
CA LYS A 7 -5.97 10.87 31.24
C LYS A 7 -6.99 9.80 30.82
N LEU A 8 -7.60 9.97 29.64
CA LEU A 8 -8.54 8.99 29.09
C LEU A 8 -7.84 7.66 28.77
N ALA A 9 -6.68 7.70 28.13
CA ALA A 9 -5.89 6.51 27.84
C ALA A 9 -5.44 5.77 29.11
N GLY A 10 -5.16 6.49 30.19
CA GLY A 10 -4.84 5.90 31.49
C GLY A 10 -6.03 5.21 32.17
N LYS A 11 -7.25 5.64 31.85
CA LYS A 11 -8.49 5.04 32.37
C LYS A 11 -8.99 3.89 31.50
N ASP A 12 -8.92 4.07 30.19
CA ASP A 12 -9.36 3.10 29.19
C ASP A 12 -8.41 3.16 27.98
N PRO A 13 -7.47 2.20 27.87
CA PRO A 13 -6.54 2.16 26.74
C PRO A 13 -7.22 2.03 25.39
N ASP A 14 -8.45 1.53 25.35
CA ASP A 14 -9.24 1.30 24.14
C ASP A 14 -10.21 2.45 23.81
N PHE A 15 -10.10 3.61 24.46
CA PHE A 15 -11.11 4.65 24.31
C PHE A 15 -11.31 5.13 22.88
N HIS A 16 -10.25 5.22 22.06
CA HIS A 16 -10.36 5.57 20.65
C HIS A 16 -11.13 4.53 19.84
N ARG A 17 -10.76 3.27 20.02
CA ARG A 17 -11.41 2.16 19.32
C ARG A 17 -12.89 2.03 19.73
N ARG A 18 -13.18 2.20 21.01
CA ARG A 18 -14.55 2.16 21.55
C ARG A 18 -15.38 3.32 21.00
N ASP A 19 -14.86 4.52 21.01
CA ASP A 19 -15.56 5.70 20.48
C ASP A 19 -15.96 5.51 19.02
N LEU A 20 -15.03 5.06 18.17
CA LEU A 20 -15.30 4.78 16.77
C LEU A 20 -16.32 3.65 16.59
N TYR A 21 -16.16 2.57 17.33
CA TYR A 21 -17.08 1.42 17.27
C TYR A 21 -18.51 1.84 17.66
N ASP A 22 -18.65 2.51 18.78
CA ASP A 22 -19.95 2.96 19.31
C ASP A 22 -20.60 4.01 18.39
N ALA A 23 -19.81 4.91 17.80
CA ALA A 23 -20.30 5.88 16.82
C ALA A 23 -20.94 5.18 15.62
N ILE A 24 -20.27 4.18 15.05
CA ILE A 24 -20.79 3.41 13.91
C ILE A 24 -22.04 2.62 14.29
N GLU A 25 -22.04 1.93 15.44
CA GLU A 25 -23.22 1.19 15.93
C GLU A 25 -24.44 2.09 16.17
N ASN A 26 -24.22 3.31 16.63
CA ASN A 26 -25.27 4.29 16.87
C ASN A 26 -25.71 5.08 15.62
N GLY A 27 -25.12 4.81 14.46
CA GLY A 27 -25.44 5.48 13.21
C GLY A 27 -24.79 6.86 13.03
N PHE A 28 -23.85 7.22 13.88
CA PHE A 28 -23.01 8.42 13.73
C PHE A 28 -21.77 8.08 12.90
N TYR A 29 -21.93 8.03 11.59
CA TYR A 29 -20.89 7.58 10.69
C TYR A 29 -19.81 8.63 10.48
N PRO A 30 -18.58 8.40 10.97
CA PRO A 30 -17.46 9.30 10.70
C PRO A 30 -17.15 9.38 9.22
N GLU A 31 -16.88 10.60 8.76
CA GLU A 31 -16.63 10.91 7.35
C GLU A 31 -15.35 11.71 7.19
N TRP A 32 -14.58 11.42 6.14
CA TRP A 32 -13.37 12.16 5.75
C TRP A 32 -13.42 12.50 4.27
N GLU A 33 -12.90 13.68 3.95
CA GLU A 33 -12.60 14.06 2.58
C GLU A 33 -11.25 13.48 2.16
N LEU A 34 -11.19 12.96 0.95
CA LEU A 34 -9.96 12.49 0.32
C LEU A 34 -9.53 13.51 -0.71
N GLY A 35 -8.36 14.07 -0.52
CA GLY A 35 -7.73 14.99 -1.45
C GLY A 35 -6.36 14.52 -1.90
N ILE A 36 -5.92 15.04 -3.03
CA ILE A 36 -4.59 14.78 -3.58
C ILE A 36 -3.86 16.11 -3.85
N GLN A 37 -2.54 16.08 -3.67
CA GLN A 37 -1.61 17.11 -4.11
C GLN A 37 -0.77 16.52 -5.25
N ILE A 38 -0.75 17.15 -6.40
CA ILE A 38 -0.01 16.70 -7.58
C ILE A 38 1.20 17.61 -7.76
N VAL A 39 2.37 17.00 -7.84
CA VAL A 39 3.64 17.65 -8.17
C VAL A 39 4.16 16.98 -9.43
N GLU A 40 4.41 17.76 -10.48
CA GLU A 40 5.00 17.25 -11.70
C GLU A 40 6.46 16.83 -11.45
N GLU A 41 6.95 15.85 -12.20
CA GLU A 41 8.28 15.28 -12.01
C GLU A 41 9.40 16.36 -12.14
N GLU A 42 9.23 17.30 -13.06
CA GLU A 42 10.16 18.39 -13.28
C GLU A 42 10.25 19.37 -12.11
N ASP A 43 9.20 19.46 -11.30
CA ASP A 43 9.11 20.34 -10.13
C ASP A 43 9.52 19.64 -8.82
N GLU A 44 9.78 18.36 -8.82
CA GLU A 44 10.14 17.60 -7.62
C GLU A 44 11.30 18.22 -6.84
N MET A 45 12.26 18.81 -7.57
CA MET A 45 13.47 19.39 -6.99
C MET A 45 13.35 20.90 -6.69
N SER A 46 12.21 21.52 -6.96
CA SER A 46 12.01 22.96 -6.78
C SER A 46 11.74 23.39 -5.33
N PHE A 47 11.44 22.44 -4.47
CA PHE A 47 11.12 22.67 -3.08
C PHE A 47 12.36 22.84 -2.20
N GLU A 48 12.28 23.67 -1.17
CA GLU A 48 13.35 23.87 -0.17
C GLU A 48 13.58 22.62 0.71
N PHE A 49 12.65 21.69 0.68
CA PHE A 49 12.70 20.44 1.44
C PHE A 49 12.54 19.23 0.51
N ASP A 50 12.91 18.07 1.01
CA ASP A 50 12.71 16.83 0.29
C ASP A 50 11.27 16.37 0.39
N LEU A 51 10.56 16.27 -0.76
CA LEU A 51 9.17 15.80 -0.83
C LEU A 51 9.00 14.36 -0.32
N LEU A 52 10.05 13.56 -0.36
CA LEU A 52 10.02 12.16 0.11
C LEU A 52 10.50 12.02 1.57
N ASP A 53 10.79 13.12 2.26
CA ASP A 53 11.08 13.09 3.69
C ASP A 53 9.78 12.84 4.48
N PRO A 54 9.65 11.69 5.17
CA PRO A 54 8.42 11.34 5.87
C PRO A 54 8.11 12.25 7.07
N THR A 55 9.04 13.13 7.45
CA THR A 55 8.84 14.12 8.50
C THR A 55 8.26 15.45 8.00
N LYS A 56 8.09 15.60 6.69
CA LYS A 56 7.61 16.82 6.05
C LYS A 56 6.18 16.65 5.56
N ILE A 57 5.49 17.77 5.53
CA ILE A 57 4.16 17.91 4.92
C ILE A 57 4.28 18.98 3.84
N ILE A 58 3.69 18.74 2.68
CA ILE A 58 3.64 19.75 1.61
C ILE A 58 2.56 20.78 1.99
N PRO A 59 2.92 22.05 2.19
CA PRO A 59 1.94 23.10 2.48
C PRO A 59 0.95 23.29 1.32
N GLU A 60 -0.32 23.52 1.65
CA GLU A 60 -1.36 23.73 0.64
C GLU A 60 -1.15 25.03 -0.15
N GLU A 61 -0.43 25.99 0.43
CA GLU A 61 -0.05 27.24 -0.21
C GLU A 61 0.94 27.01 -1.36
N LEU A 62 1.74 25.94 -1.30
CA LEU A 62 2.68 25.58 -2.35
C LEU A 62 2.05 24.66 -3.38
N VAL A 63 1.29 23.68 -2.92
CA VAL A 63 0.59 22.73 -3.79
C VAL A 63 -0.82 22.56 -3.26
N PRO A 64 -1.83 23.13 -3.91
CA PRO A 64 -3.21 23.04 -3.47
C PRO A 64 -3.72 21.59 -3.41
N VAL A 65 -4.52 21.29 -2.39
CA VAL A 65 -5.22 20.01 -2.28
C VAL A 65 -6.43 20.01 -3.20
N THR A 66 -6.52 19.03 -4.06
CA THR A 66 -7.69 18.82 -4.92
C THR A 66 -8.55 17.70 -4.33
N PRO A 67 -9.77 17.99 -3.87
CA PRO A 67 -10.69 16.97 -3.39
C PRO A 67 -11.09 16.01 -4.53
N ILE A 68 -10.96 14.71 -4.28
CA ILE A 68 -11.31 13.67 -5.26
C ILE A 68 -12.41 12.73 -4.77
N GLY A 69 -12.75 12.80 -3.49
CA GLY A 69 -13.80 11.95 -2.93
C GLY A 69 -13.92 12.06 -1.43
N LYS A 70 -14.74 11.19 -0.89
CA LYS A 70 -14.89 11.01 0.55
C LYS A 70 -14.98 9.54 0.90
N PHE A 71 -14.65 9.20 2.13
CA PHE A 71 -14.94 7.89 2.67
C PHE A 71 -15.68 8.00 4.01
N VAL A 72 -16.56 7.05 4.23
CA VAL A 72 -17.45 7.01 5.38
C VAL A 72 -17.32 5.64 6.03
N LEU A 73 -17.09 5.61 7.33
CA LEU A 73 -17.10 4.36 8.11
C LEU A 73 -18.51 4.11 8.61
N ASN A 74 -19.22 3.20 7.96
CA ASN A 74 -20.64 2.96 8.18
C ASN A 74 -21.00 1.53 8.58
N ARG A 75 -20.00 0.68 8.82
CA ARG A 75 -20.20 -0.69 9.27
C ARG A 75 -19.02 -1.17 10.10
N ASN A 76 -19.30 -1.75 11.24
CA ASN A 76 -18.33 -2.53 11.99
C ASN A 76 -18.16 -3.93 11.39
N VAL A 77 -17.10 -4.62 11.79
CA VAL A 77 -16.87 -6.01 11.38
C VAL A 77 -17.71 -6.97 12.23
N ASP A 78 -18.09 -8.09 11.64
CA ASP A 78 -18.82 -9.15 12.34
C ASP A 78 -17.88 -10.11 13.07
N ASN A 79 -16.69 -10.33 12.49
CA ASN A 79 -15.68 -11.22 13.06
C ASN A 79 -14.29 -10.56 12.98
N PHE A 80 -13.79 -10.16 14.13
CA PHE A 80 -12.49 -9.45 14.22
C PHE A 80 -11.33 -10.26 13.66
N PHE A 81 -11.26 -11.56 13.93
CA PHE A 81 -10.18 -12.41 13.45
C PHE A 81 -10.19 -12.50 11.91
N ALA A 82 -11.33 -12.81 11.34
CA ALA A 82 -11.45 -13.03 9.89
C ALA A 82 -11.32 -11.73 9.07
N GLU A 83 -11.82 -10.61 9.61
CA GLU A 83 -12.01 -9.38 8.84
C GLU A 83 -10.99 -8.28 9.20
N ILE A 84 -10.26 -8.42 10.31
CA ILE A 84 -9.24 -7.44 10.72
C ILE A 84 -7.89 -8.11 10.95
N GLU A 85 -7.80 -9.12 11.82
CA GLU A 85 -6.51 -9.69 12.23
C GLU A 85 -5.78 -10.36 11.08
N GLN A 86 -6.48 -10.96 10.12
CA GLN A 86 -5.92 -11.59 8.94
C GLN A 86 -5.63 -10.63 7.78
N ILE A 87 -5.90 -9.34 7.92
CA ILE A 87 -5.59 -8.36 6.87
C ILE A 87 -4.07 -8.32 6.62
N ALA A 88 -3.71 -8.34 5.34
CA ALA A 88 -2.34 -8.27 4.86
C ALA A 88 -2.14 -7.00 4.01
N PHE A 89 -1.79 -5.90 4.64
CA PHE A 89 -1.36 -4.72 3.88
C PHE A 89 -0.02 -4.99 3.21
N CYS A 90 0.07 -4.64 1.94
CA CYS A 90 1.26 -4.82 1.11
C CYS A 90 1.51 -3.56 0.27
N PRO A 91 2.47 -2.69 0.63
CA PRO A 91 2.80 -1.51 -0.18
C PRO A 91 3.24 -1.86 -1.61
N GLY A 92 3.75 -3.07 -1.83
CA GLY A 92 4.12 -3.56 -3.16
C GLY A 92 2.96 -3.94 -4.08
N HIS A 93 1.73 -4.00 -3.56
CA HIS A 93 0.55 -4.33 -4.36
C HIS A 93 -0.04 -3.08 -5.00
N VAL A 94 0.57 -2.65 -6.08
CA VAL A 94 0.12 -1.49 -6.85
C VAL A 94 -0.53 -1.91 -8.16
N VAL A 95 -1.37 -1.03 -8.70
CA VAL A 95 -2.01 -1.20 -10.01
C VAL A 95 -1.16 -0.56 -11.10
N PRO A 96 -1.33 -0.96 -12.37
CA PRO A 96 -0.67 -0.28 -13.50
C PRO A 96 -0.90 1.23 -13.46
N GLY A 97 0.17 2.00 -13.66
CA GLY A 97 0.16 3.46 -13.58
C GLY A 97 0.56 4.03 -12.22
N ILE A 98 0.74 3.19 -11.20
CA ILE A 98 1.33 3.58 -9.91
C ILE A 98 2.70 2.90 -9.79
N ASP A 99 3.71 3.67 -9.43
CA ASP A 99 5.07 3.20 -9.26
C ASP A 99 5.67 3.64 -7.92
N PHE A 100 6.88 3.20 -7.65
CA PHE A 100 7.59 3.42 -6.39
C PHE A 100 8.59 4.55 -6.50
N THR A 101 8.69 5.33 -5.44
CA THR A 101 9.71 6.36 -5.30
C THR A 101 10.97 5.81 -4.64
N ASN A 102 12.05 6.60 -4.67
CA ASN A 102 13.29 6.29 -3.99
C ASN A 102 13.28 6.66 -2.49
N ASP A 103 12.11 6.88 -1.91
CA ASP A 103 11.98 7.06 -0.47
C ASP A 103 12.56 5.83 0.27
N PRO A 104 13.60 6.00 1.10
CA PRO A 104 14.22 4.89 1.81
C PRO A 104 13.25 4.14 2.73
N LEU A 105 12.30 4.86 3.33
CA LEU A 105 11.26 4.24 4.17
C LEU A 105 10.34 3.36 3.34
N LEU A 106 9.90 3.82 2.18
CA LEU A 106 9.08 3.03 1.27
C LEU A 106 9.84 1.77 0.81
N GLN A 107 11.09 1.93 0.39
CA GLN A 107 11.91 0.81 -0.07
C GLN A 107 12.08 -0.27 1.01
N ALA A 108 12.27 0.13 2.26
CA ALA A 108 12.30 -0.80 3.38
C ALA A 108 10.94 -1.46 3.64
N ARG A 109 9.85 -0.72 3.49
CA ARG A 109 8.49 -1.25 3.66
C ARG A 109 8.09 -2.26 2.60
N LEU A 110 8.57 -2.16 1.37
CA LEU A 110 8.26 -3.09 0.29
C LEU A 110 8.62 -4.54 0.67
N PHE A 111 9.77 -4.77 1.28
CA PHE A 111 10.15 -6.11 1.70
C PHE A 111 9.67 -6.46 3.12
N SER A 112 9.67 -5.51 4.06
CA SER A 112 9.30 -5.79 5.45
C SER A 112 7.85 -6.22 5.62
N TYR A 113 6.93 -5.65 4.83
CA TYR A 113 5.54 -6.08 4.84
C TYR A 113 5.38 -7.49 4.26
N THR A 114 6.09 -7.82 3.19
CA THR A 114 6.08 -9.17 2.64
C THR A 114 6.65 -10.18 3.65
N ASP A 115 7.78 -9.87 4.26
CA ASP A 115 8.41 -10.73 5.26
C ASP A 115 7.47 -10.99 6.46
N THR A 116 6.87 -9.93 6.99
CA THR A 116 5.94 -10.09 8.13
C THR A 116 4.69 -10.88 7.76
N GLN A 117 4.15 -10.74 6.56
CA GLN A 117 2.97 -11.50 6.12
C GLN A 117 3.31 -13.00 5.94
N LEU A 118 4.47 -13.32 5.41
CA LEU A 118 4.94 -14.71 5.31
C LEU A 118 5.00 -15.37 6.68
N SER A 119 5.45 -14.67 7.70
CA SER A 119 5.56 -15.20 9.06
C SER A 119 4.22 -15.16 9.81
N ARG A 120 3.54 -14.03 9.81
CA ARG A 120 2.31 -13.79 10.58
C ARG A 120 1.12 -14.58 10.05
N LEU A 121 0.99 -14.69 8.73
CA LEU A 121 -0.16 -15.34 8.08
C LEU A 121 0.15 -16.74 7.53
N GLY A 122 1.35 -17.27 7.82
CA GLY A 122 1.67 -18.67 7.65
C GLY A 122 2.05 -19.11 6.25
N GLY A 123 2.49 -18.22 5.38
CA GLY A 123 3.05 -18.64 4.09
C GLY A 123 2.81 -17.69 2.92
N PRO A 124 3.34 -18.04 1.74
CA PRO A 124 3.34 -17.16 0.56
C PRO A 124 1.95 -16.92 -0.05
N ASN A 125 0.96 -17.71 0.33
CA ASN A 125 -0.40 -17.62 -0.20
C ASN A 125 -1.36 -16.81 0.69
N PHE A 126 -0.83 -15.90 1.50
CA PHE A 126 -1.65 -15.02 2.35
C PHE A 126 -2.65 -14.15 1.55
N HIS A 127 -2.40 -13.95 0.26
CA HIS A 127 -3.33 -13.27 -0.67
C HIS A 127 -4.62 -14.05 -0.91
N GLN A 128 -4.65 -15.33 -0.60
CA GLN A 128 -5.83 -16.18 -0.80
C GLN A 128 -6.76 -16.24 0.40
N LEU A 129 -6.34 -15.66 1.53
CA LEU A 129 -7.24 -15.47 2.66
C LEU A 129 -8.45 -14.63 2.21
N PRO A 130 -9.66 -14.96 2.64
CA PRO A 130 -10.89 -14.31 2.14
C PRO A 130 -10.85 -12.78 2.20
N ILE A 131 -10.32 -12.21 3.28
CA ILE A 131 -10.24 -10.75 3.44
C ILE A 131 -9.20 -10.10 2.51
N ASN A 132 -8.17 -10.84 2.10
CA ASN A 132 -7.08 -10.34 1.27
C ASN A 132 -7.29 -10.63 -0.23
N LYS A 133 -8.21 -11.52 -0.53
CA LYS A 133 -8.47 -11.95 -1.90
C LYS A 133 -9.11 -10.82 -2.70
N PRO A 134 -8.56 -10.45 -3.88
CA PRO A 134 -9.17 -9.45 -4.74
C PRO A 134 -10.54 -9.94 -5.24
N VAL A 135 -11.47 -9.00 -5.42
CA VAL A 135 -12.80 -9.28 -5.96
C VAL A 135 -12.73 -9.65 -7.45
N CYS A 136 -11.84 -8.98 -8.20
CA CYS A 136 -11.57 -9.35 -9.59
C CYS A 136 -10.68 -10.59 -9.68
N PRO A 137 -10.74 -11.36 -10.77
CA PRO A 137 -9.94 -12.56 -10.95
C PRO A 137 -8.49 -12.23 -11.31
N PHE A 138 -7.80 -11.51 -10.43
CA PHE A 138 -6.39 -11.18 -10.57
C PHE A 138 -5.52 -12.33 -10.05
N HIS A 139 -4.46 -12.66 -10.76
CA HIS A 139 -3.49 -13.69 -10.38
C HIS A 139 -2.08 -13.10 -10.29
N ASN A 140 -1.37 -13.49 -9.24
CA ASN A 140 -0.01 -13.01 -8.96
C ASN A 140 1.09 -13.98 -9.45
N ASN A 141 0.80 -14.90 -10.34
CA ASN A 141 1.69 -15.97 -10.82
C ASN A 141 2.15 -16.98 -9.75
N GLN A 142 1.73 -16.84 -8.51
CA GLN A 142 2.02 -17.80 -7.46
C GLN A 142 1.11 -19.04 -7.63
N ARG A 143 1.70 -20.20 -7.86
CA ARG A 143 0.95 -21.47 -8.10
C ARG A 143 1.11 -22.49 -7.00
N ASP A 144 2.19 -22.42 -6.26
CA ASP A 144 2.59 -23.43 -5.30
C ASP A 144 2.79 -22.82 -3.90
N GLY A 145 3.18 -23.66 -2.97
CA GLY A 145 3.53 -23.25 -1.62
C GLY A 145 2.43 -23.53 -0.59
N ILE A 146 2.77 -23.28 0.64
CA ILE A 146 1.90 -23.52 1.80
C ILE A 146 0.60 -22.72 1.65
N HIS A 147 -0.51 -23.35 2.01
CA HIS A 147 -1.86 -22.75 1.95
C HIS A 147 -2.33 -22.34 0.56
N GLN A 148 -1.77 -22.92 -0.50
CA GLN A 148 -2.34 -22.78 -1.84
C GLN A 148 -3.73 -23.44 -1.88
N SER A 149 -4.77 -22.64 -2.05
CA SER A 149 -6.17 -23.10 -2.04
C SER A 149 -6.78 -23.18 -3.44
N LEU A 150 -6.13 -22.59 -4.44
CA LEU A 150 -6.58 -22.64 -5.82
C LEU A 150 -6.02 -23.88 -6.54
N VAL A 151 -6.86 -24.53 -7.32
CA VAL A 151 -6.44 -25.64 -8.18
C VAL A 151 -6.12 -25.08 -9.57
N HIS A 152 -4.85 -24.90 -9.85
CA HIS A 152 -4.38 -24.45 -11.15
C HIS A 152 -4.43 -25.61 -12.16
N LYS A 153 -4.92 -25.30 -13.35
CA LYS A 153 -4.90 -26.22 -14.49
C LYS A 153 -3.72 -25.87 -15.39
N GLY A 154 -3.23 -26.86 -16.14
CA GLY A 154 -2.16 -26.69 -17.11
C GLY A 154 -1.01 -27.66 -16.90
N GLN A 155 -0.16 -27.79 -17.91
CA GLN A 155 0.97 -28.73 -17.92
C GLN A 155 2.19 -28.18 -17.19
N ALA A 156 2.31 -26.86 -17.07
CA ALA A 156 3.44 -26.19 -16.43
C ALA A 156 3.09 -25.69 -15.03
N SER A 157 4.00 -25.86 -14.09
CA SER A 157 3.86 -25.39 -12.70
C SER A 157 4.34 -23.94 -12.49
N TYR A 158 4.74 -23.25 -13.53
CA TYR A 158 5.27 -21.88 -13.47
C TYR A 158 4.65 -21.00 -14.54
N GLN A 159 4.64 -19.71 -14.30
CA GLN A 159 4.18 -18.68 -15.23
C GLN A 159 5.17 -17.50 -15.20
N PRO A 160 5.43 -16.83 -16.34
CA PRO A 160 4.98 -17.20 -17.68
C PRO A 160 5.71 -18.45 -18.24
N ASN A 161 5.12 -19.14 -19.21
CA ASN A 161 5.72 -20.30 -19.86
C ASN A 161 5.30 -20.39 -21.34
N SER A 162 6.04 -21.17 -22.12
CA SER A 162 5.75 -21.40 -23.55
C SER A 162 5.02 -22.72 -23.83
N ILE A 163 4.79 -23.52 -22.80
CA ILE A 163 4.21 -24.87 -22.93
C ILE A 163 2.68 -24.79 -23.00
N ASP A 164 2.11 -23.89 -22.21
CA ASP A 164 0.67 -23.80 -21.98
C ASP A 164 0.08 -22.48 -22.49
N ASN A 165 0.63 -21.95 -23.58
CA ASN A 165 0.24 -20.68 -24.21
C ASN A 165 0.30 -19.44 -23.29
N ASN A 166 1.06 -19.50 -22.24
CA ASN A 166 1.25 -18.40 -21.32
C ASN A 166 2.61 -17.72 -21.56
N TRP A 167 2.77 -17.17 -22.75
CA TRP A 167 3.98 -16.47 -23.14
C TRP A 167 4.18 -15.19 -22.30
N PRO A 168 5.44 -14.84 -22.01
CA PRO A 168 5.74 -13.53 -21.45
C PRO A 168 5.17 -12.43 -22.34
N ALA A 169 4.53 -11.45 -21.73
CA ALA A 169 4.04 -10.27 -22.43
C ALA A 169 4.67 -9.04 -21.81
N GLU A 170 5.15 -8.14 -22.66
CA GLU A 170 5.59 -6.83 -22.19
C GLU A 170 4.36 -5.99 -21.85
N VAL A 171 4.45 -5.31 -20.72
CA VAL A 171 3.47 -4.29 -20.34
C VAL A 171 3.78 -3.02 -21.13
N ALA A 172 2.75 -2.31 -21.59
CA ALA A 172 2.94 -1.03 -22.25
C ALA A 172 3.76 -0.07 -21.37
N PRO A 173 4.67 0.73 -21.96
CA PRO A 173 5.56 1.61 -21.18
C PRO A 173 4.85 2.47 -20.14
N ALA A 174 3.67 2.99 -20.47
CA ALA A 174 2.85 3.78 -19.53
C ALA A 174 2.25 3.00 -18.36
N ALA A 175 2.34 1.67 -18.38
CA ALA A 175 1.84 0.80 -17.33
C ALA A 175 2.96 -0.03 -16.68
N GLN A 176 4.21 0.19 -17.08
CA GLN A 176 5.36 -0.42 -16.42
C GLN A 176 5.61 0.27 -15.09
N ASN A 177 5.86 -0.53 -14.07
CA ASN A 177 6.28 -0.05 -12.77
C ASN A 177 7.80 -0.21 -12.68
N GLY A 178 8.51 0.87 -12.36
CA GLY A 178 9.96 0.88 -12.29
C GLY A 178 10.63 0.87 -13.66
N GLY A 179 10.94 2.01 -14.20
CA GLY A 179 11.71 2.15 -15.43
C GLY A 179 13.22 1.97 -15.21
N PHE A 180 13.93 1.69 -16.29
CA PHE A 180 15.40 1.68 -16.30
C PHE A 180 16.00 3.09 -16.46
N GLU A 181 15.22 4.12 -16.18
CA GLU A 181 15.67 5.50 -16.30
C GLU A 181 16.50 5.94 -15.09
N SER A 182 17.07 7.14 -15.19
CA SER A 182 17.90 7.68 -14.12
C SER A 182 17.08 7.83 -12.83
N TYR A 183 17.58 7.28 -11.73
CA TYR A 183 17.01 7.47 -10.42
C TYR A 183 17.73 8.57 -9.63
N GLN A 184 17.09 9.05 -8.59
CA GLN A 184 17.67 10.00 -7.66
C GLN A 184 18.06 9.31 -6.38
N GLU A 185 19.32 9.43 -6.02
CA GLU A 185 19.80 8.95 -4.73
C GLU A 185 19.72 10.08 -3.68
N ARG A 186 19.45 9.70 -2.44
CA ARG A 186 19.43 10.61 -1.30
C ARG A 186 20.61 10.32 -0.41
N VAL A 187 21.51 11.28 -0.35
CA VAL A 187 22.68 11.20 0.52
C VAL A 187 22.65 12.39 1.47
N ASP A 188 22.68 12.13 2.78
CA ASP A 188 22.66 13.13 3.86
C ASP A 188 21.53 14.18 3.72
N GLY A 189 20.36 13.73 3.27
CA GLY A 189 19.19 14.60 3.07
C GLY A 189 19.26 15.44 1.80
N HIS A 190 20.29 15.29 0.96
CA HIS A 190 20.40 15.92 -0.33
C HIS A 190 19.99 14.98 -1.45
N LYS A 191 19.35 15.53 -2.47
CA LYS A 191 18.95 14.79 -3.67
C LYS A 191 20.11 14.79 -4.66
N ILE A 192 20.56 13.62 -5.06
CA ILE A 192 21.58 13.43 -6.08
C ILE A 192 20.96 12.64 -7.23
N ARG A 193 20.97 13.21 -8.42
CA ARG A 193 20.53 12.50 -9.62
C ARG A 193 21.69 11.64 -10.13
N GLN A 194 21.50 10.33 -10.13
CA GLN A 194 22.42 9.40 -10.74
C GLN A 194 21.88 8.94 -12.10
N ARG A 195 22.80 8.70 -13.04
CA ARG A 195 22.44 8.01 -14.28
C ARG A 195 22.51 6.51 -14.02
N SER A 196 21.52 5.76 -14.50
CA SER A 196 21.67 4.32 -14.59
C SER A 196 22.85 4.02 -15.51
N GLU A 197 23.83 3.30 -15.02
CA GLU A 197 24.86 2.74 -15.89
C GLU A 197 24.20 1.63 -16.71
N SER A 198 24.15 1.83 -18.02
CA SER A 198 23.66 0.85 -18.99
C SER A 198 24.70 -0.24 -19.24
#